data_ed66dcf3af4ac81bdf63fd6d0bafec33
#
_entry.id   ed66dcf3af4ac81bdf63fd6d0bafec33
#
_cell.length_a   1.000
_cell.length_b   1.000
_cell.length_c   1.000
_cell.angle_alpha   90.00
_cell.angle_beta   90.00
_cell.angle_gamma   90.00
#
_symmetry.space_group_name_H-M   'P 1'
#
loop_
_entity.id
_entity.type
_entity.pdbx_description
1 polymer ?
#
loop_
_entity_poly.entity_id
_entity_poly.type
_entity_poly.pdbx_seq_one_letter_code
_entity_poly.pdbx_strand_id
1 'polypeptide(L)'
;MVGYSPYTMHHRKDLYGPDADEYKPERWESLRPGWEYLPFNGGPRICLGQQYALTEASYVTVRLVQEFAKMESRDAGPWEEGLTLTCCSLNGTKVGLTPA
;
A
#
# COMPACT_ATOMS: atom_id res chain seq x y z
N MET A 1 -25.83 -5.66 10.64
CA MET A 1 -24.70 -4.92 10.03
C MET A 1 -23.57 -5.90 9.84
N VAL A 2 -22.93 -5.92 8.68
CA VAL A 2 -21.75 -6.75 8.39
C VAL A 2 -20.55 -5.82 8.21
N GLY A 3 -19.44 -6.11 8.88
CA GLY A 3 -18.18 -5.39 8.75
C GLY A 3 -17.06 -6.35 8.36
N TYR A 4 -16.07 -5.86 7.63
CA TYR A 4 -14.86 -6.57 7.30
C TYR A 4 -13.66 -5.61 7.31
N SER A 5 -12.46 -6.16 7.49
CA SER A 5 -11.22 -5.40 7.51
C SER A 5 -10.38 -5.74 6.29
N PRO A 6 -10.24 -4.84 5.31
CA PRO A 6 -9.33 -5.04 4.19
C PRO A 6 -7.89 -5.27 4.65
N TYR A 7 -7.44 -4.52 5.67
CA TYR A 7 -6.12 -4.71 6.26
C TYR A 7 -5.87 -6.17 6.70
N THR A 8 -6.74 -6.70 7.55
CA THR A 8 -6.63 -8.09 8.00
C THR A 8 -6.73 -9.09 6.85
N MET A 9 -7.63 -8.84 5.90
CA MET A 9 -7.83 -9.71 4.75
C MET A 9 -6.59 -9.77 3.85
N HIS A 10 -5.94 -8.63 3.62
CA HIS A 10 -4.74 -8.55 2.77
C HIS A 10 -3.48 -9.13 3.42
N HIS A 11 -3.50 -9.43 4.73
CA HIS A 11 -2.41 -10.10 5.46
C HIS A 11 -2.70 -11.59 5.74
N ARG A 12 -3.75 -12.14 5.16
CA ARG A 12 -4.10 -13.55 5.35
C ARG A 12 -3.12 -14.48 4.64
N LYS A 13 -2.45 -15.33 5.43
CA LYS A 13 -1.42 -16.26 4.92
C LYS A 13 -2.00 -17.40 4.08
N ASP A 14 -3.26 -17.75 4.29
CA ASP A 14 -3.96 -18.73 3.47
C ASP A 14 -4.31 -18.23 2.07
N LEU A 15 -4.34 -16.90 1.87
CA LEU A 15 -4.61 -16.25 0.57
C LEU A 15 -3.32 -15.80 -0.13
N TYR A 16 -2.38 -15.24 0.64
CA TYR A 16 -1.20 -14.56 0.09
C TYR A 16 0.13 -15.27 0.39
N GLY A 17 0.08 -16.42 1.08
CA GLY A 17 1.26 -17.20 1.42
C GLY A 17 1.85 -16.87 2.80
N PRO A 18 2.82 -17.67 3.25
CA PRO A 18 3.41 -17.50 4.59
C PRO A 18 4.11 -16.16 4.79
N ASP A 19 4.51 -15.53 3.69
CA ASP A 19 5.16 -14.21 3.61
C ASP A 19 4.17 -13.05 3.36
N ALA A 20 2.89 -13.23 3.70
CA ALA A 20 1.85 -12.23 3.47
C ALA A 20 2.13 -10.88 4.18
N ASP A 21 2.87 -10.92 5.27
CA ASP A 21 3.26 -9.73 6.05
C ASP A 21 4.49 -9.01 5.46
N GLU A 22 5.15 -9.59 4.46
CA GLU A 22 6.34 -9.03 3.84
C GLU A 22 5.98 -8.12 2.66
N TYR A 23 6.70 -6.99 2.56
CA TYR A 23 6.65 -6.15 1.36
C TYR A 23 7.38 -6.85 0.22
N LYS A 24 6.63 -7.49 -0.67
CA LYS A 24 7.14 -8.31 -1.78
C LYS A 24 6.36 -8.02 -3.05
N PRO A 25 6.73 -6.96 -3.79
CA PRO A 25 6.04 -6.57 -5.03
C PRO A 25 6.00 -7.67 -6.08
N GLU A 26 7.01 -8.54 -6.12
CA GLU A 26 7.15 -9.64 -7.08
C GLU A 26 5.99 -10.63 -7.02
N ARG A 27 5.28 -10.71 -5.87
CA ARG A 27 4.09 -11.59 -5.75
C ARG A 27 3.01 -11.26 -6.78
N TRP A 28 2.94 -10.01 -7.23
CA TRP A 28 1.94 -9.56 -8.19
C TRP A 28 2.23 -10.00 -9.63
N GLU A 29 3.41 -10.51 -9.92
CA GLU A 29 3.73 -11.07 -11.25
C GLU A 29 2.85 -12.30 -11.55
N SER A 30 2.60 -13.14 -10.56
CA SER A 30 1.81 -14.37 -10.68
C SER A 30 0.45 -14.31 -9.99
N LEU A 31 0.32 -13.55 -8.91
CA LEU A 31 -0.92 -13.45 -8.13
C LEU A 31 -2.00 -12.70 -8.92
N ARG A 32 -3.18 -13.29 -9.00
CA ARG A 32 -4.37 -12.69 -9.63
C ARG A 32 -5.55 -12.78 -8.68
N PRO A 33 -5.60 -11.92 -7.66
CA PRO A 33 -6.63 -11.97 -6.65
C PRO A 33 -7.99 -11.59 -7.22
N GLY A 34 -9.04 -12.14 -6.61
CA GLY A 34 -10.42 -11.78 -6.85
C GLY A 34 -10.98 -10.88 -5.74
N TRP A 35 -12.07 -11.27 -5.16
CA TRP A 35 -12.75 -10.53 -4.09
C TRP A 35 -12.01 -10.52 -2.75
N GLU A 36 -10.94 -11.28 -2.61
CA GLU A 36 -10.03 -11.25 -1.46
C GLU A 36 -9.10 -10.04 -1.46
N TYR A 37 -9.03 -9.26 -2.56
CA TYR A 37 -8.24 -8.05 -2.65
C TYR A 37 -9.13 -6.84 -2.93
N LEU A 38 -9.40 -6.07 -1.88
CA LEU A 38 -10.35 -4.95 -1.91
C LEU A 38 -9.71 -3.65 -1.37
N PRO A 39 -8.65 -3.13 -2.02
CA PRO A 39 -7.96 -1.92 -1.54
C PRO A 39 -8.85 -0.67 -1.58
N PHE A 40 -9.87 -0.67 -2.40
CA PHE A 40 -10.83 0.43 -2.56
C PHE A 40 -12.28 -0.02 -2.35
N ASN A 41 -12.48 -1.14 -1.63
CA ASN A 41 -13.76 -1.84 -1.53
C ASN A 41 -14.22 -2.39 -2.89
N GLY A 42 -15.48 -2.83 -2.96
CA GLY A 42 -16.07 -3.37 -4.17
C GLY A 42 -17.60 -3.21 -4.17
N GLY A 43 -18.21 -3.50 -5.32
CA GLY A 43 -19.66 -3.40 -5.50
C GLY A 43 -20.16 -1.96 -5.58
N PRO A 44 -21.46 -1.73 -5.31
CA PRO A 44 -22.10 -0.40 -5.47
C PRO A 44 -21.54 0.70 -4.55
N ARG A 45 -20.76 0.34 -3.54
CA ARG A 45 -20.12 1.26 -2.58
C ARG A 45 -18.61 1.31 -2.73
N ILE A 46 -18.07 0.96 -3.89
CA ILE A 46 -16.66 1.14 -4.23
C ILE A 46 -16.20 2.58 -3.99
N CYS A 47 -14.94 2.78 -3.64
CA CYS A 47 -14.36 4.11 -3.42
C CYS A 47 -14.53 5.00 -4.65
N LEU A 48 -15.26 6.12 -4.50
CA LEU A 48 -15.45 7.10 -5.57
C LEU A 48 -14.15 7.76 -6.01
N GLY A 49 -13.19 7.93 -5.07
CA GLY A 49 -11.89 8.57 -5.30
C GLY A 49 -10.79 7.64 -5.82
N GLN A 50 -11.08 6.37 -6.15
CA GLN A 50 -10.07 5.39 -6.54
C GLN A 50 -9.17 5.88 -7.67
N GLN A 51 -9.75 6.37 -8.76
CA GLN A 51 -8.98 6.83 -9.93
C GLN A 51 -8.13 8.05 -9.61
N TYR A 52 -8.66 8.97 -8.82
CA TYR A 52 -7.92 10.13 -8.35
C TYR A 52 -6.70 9.70 -7.52
N ALA A 53 -6.90 8.85 -6.52
CA ALA A 53 -5.84 8.38 -5.64
C ALA A 53 -4.73 7.65 -6.42
N LEU A 54 -5.10 6.78 -7.36
CA LEU A 54 -4.13 6.05 -8.19
C LEU A 54 -3.35 7.01 -9.12
N THR A 55 -4.01 7.99 -9.70
CA THR A 55 -3.37 8.99 -10.56
C THR A 55 -2.40 9.86 -9.77
N GLU A 56 -2.83 10.34 -8.61
CA GLU A 56 -1.99 11.18 -7.74
C GLU A 56 -0.76 10.41 -7.24
N ALA A 57 -0.95 9.20 -6.72
CA ALA A 57 0.15 8.35 -6.26
C ALA A 57 1.14 8.02 -7.39
N SER A 58 0.63 7.72 -8.58
CA SER A 58 1.47 7.46 -9.76
C SER A 58 2.25 8.69 -10.18
N TYR A 59 1.61 9.86 -10.22
CA TYR A 59 2.27 11.12 -10.55
C TYR A 59 3.41 11.43 -9.57
N VAL A 60 3.13 11.39 -8.27
CA VAL A 60 4.13 11.67 -7.25
C VAL A 60 5.31 10.69 -7.35
N THR A 61 5.02 9.39 -7.54
CA THR A 61 6.07 8.36 -7.69
C THR A 61 6.96 8.65 -8.90
N VAL A 62 6.37 8.93 -10.05
CA VAL A 62 7.12 9.27 -11.27
C VAL A 62 7.98 10.52 -11.07
N ARG A 63 7.43 11.57 -10.45
CA ARG A 63 8.19 12.79 -10.17
C ARG A 63 9.36 12.55 -9.24
N LEU A 64 9.17 11.76 -8.19
CA LEU A 64 10.28 11.40 -7.28
C LEU A 64 11.40 10.65 -8.02
N VAL A 65 11.05 9.67 -8.85
CA VAL A 65 12.05 8.91 -9.62
C VAL A 65 12.76 9.79 -10.67
N GLN A 66 12.10 10.80 -11.22
CA GLN A 66 12.71 11.74 -12.17
C GLN A 66 13.66 12.74 -11.51
N GLU A 67 13.34 13.21 -10.30
CA GLU A 67 14.10 14.26 -9.61
C GLU A 67 15.28 13.71 -8.79
N PHE A 68 15.22 12.44 -8.37
CA PHE A 68 16.21 11.88 -7.47
C PHE A 68 16.86 10.62 -8.06
N ALA A 69 18.20 10.65 -8.14
CA ALA A 69 19.00 9.52 -8.58
C ALA A 69 18.99 8.35 -7.60
N LYS A 70 18.74 8.64 -6.31
CA LYS A 70 18.71 7.63 -5.25
C LYS A 70 17.68 7.97 -4.18
N MET A 71 16.95 6.95 -3.78
CA MET A 71 16.04 6.99 -2.63
C MET A 71 16.43 5.87 -1.67
N GLU A 72 16.60 6.18 -0.39
CA GLU A 72 16.99 5.24 0.65
C GLU A 72 16.05 5.32 1.83
N SER A 73 15.70 4.18 2.39
CA SER A 73 14.99 4.16 3.67
C SER A 73 15.87 4.75 4.78
N ARG A 74 15.34 5.64 5.57
CA ARG A 74 15.92 6.17 6.80
C ARG A 74 15.12 5.75 8.03
N ASP A 75 14.20 4.82 7.84
CA ASP A 75 13.41 4.24 8.92
C ASP A 75 14.11 2.98 9.43
N ALA A 76 14.48 3.00 10.73
CA ALA A 76 15.16 1.90 11.37
C ALA A 76 14.21 0.99 12.18
N GLY A 77 12.95 1.41 12.33
CA GLY A 77 11.92 0.70 13.09
C GLY A 77 11.00 -0.15 12.21
N PRO A 78 10.23 -1.04 12.82
CA PRO A 78 9.14 -1.73 12.13
C PRO A 78 8.07 -0.73 11.72
N TRP A 79 7.29 -1.10 10.72
CA TRP A 79 6.11 -0.35 10.38
C TRP A 79 5.05 -0.47 11.49
N GLU A 80 4.50 0.66 11.89
CA GLU A 80 3.43 0.74 12.90
C GLU A 80 2.22 1.45 12.29
N GLU A 81 1.03 0.84 12.46
CA GLU A 81 -0.21 1.43 11.96
C GLU A 81 -0.71 2.57 12.86
N GLY A 82 -0.97 3.71 12.27
CA GLY A 82 -1.75 4.80 12.84
C GLY A 82 -3.20 4.68 12.40
N LEU A 83 -4.08 4.28 13.31
CA LEU A 83 -5.52 4.14 13.03
C LEU A 83 -6.26 5.42 13.41
N THR A 84 -6.72 6.13 12.38
CA THR A 84 -7.58 7.30 12.52
C THR A 84 -8.84 7.10 11.65
N LEU A 85 -9.28 8.10 10.92
CA LEU A 85 -10.28 7.89 9.86
C LEU A 85 -9.73 7.01 8.72
N THR A 86 -8.42 7.05 8.53
CA THR A 86 -7.67 6.24 7.58
C THR A 86 -6.56 5.47 8.29
N CYS A 87 -5.99 4.45 7.65
CA CYS A 87 -4.79 3.78 8.12
C CYS A 87 -3.56 4.43 7.45
N CYS A 88 -2.59 4.82 8.26
CA CYS A 88 -1.34 5.41 7.79
C CYS A 88 -0.16 4.90 8.62
N SER A 89 1.07 5.20 8.20
CA SER A 89 2.22 4.97 9.06
C SER A 89 2.20 5.94 10.25
N LEU A 90 2.25 5.41 11.47
CA LEU A 90 2.24 6.20 12.71
C LEU A 90 3.45 7.15 12.78
N ASN A 91 4.61 6.69 12.34
CA ASN A 91 5.88 7.40 12.41
C ASN A 91 6.25 8.13 11.11
N GLY A 92 5.33 8.17 10.14
CA GLY A 92 5.57 8.71 8.81
C GLY A 92 6.47 7.82 7.95
N THR A 93 6.97 8.38 6.85
CA THR A 93 7.89 7.69 5.93
C THR A 93 9.18 8.48 5.86
N LYS A 94 10.24 7.94 6.47
CA LYS A 94 11.55 8.60 6.54
C LYS A 94 12.41 8.12 5.38
N VAL A 95 12.76 9.03 4.49
CA VAL A 95 13.57 8.75 3.29
C VAL A 95 14.74 9.71 3.16
N GLY A 96 15.86 9.20 2.69
CA GLY A 96 16.98 10.00 2.18
C GLY A 96 16.85 10.12 0.68
N LEU A 97 16.95 11.34 0.16
CA LEU A 97 16.83 11.65 -1.26
C LEU A 97 18.13 12.25 -1.75
N THR A 98 18.70 11.71 -2.83
CA THR A 98 19.87 12.26 -3.50
C THR A 98 19.42 12.82 -4.85
N PRO A 99 19.57 14.11 -5.13
CA PRO A 99 19.22 14.69 -6.43
C PRO A 99 19.93 14.00 -7.60
N ALA A 100 19.27 14.01 -8.78
CA ALA A 100 19.84 13.47 -10.01
C ALA A 100 20.93 14.39 -10.60
#